data_b178e7ed5a56d120e262d77e0402bb11
#
_entry.id   b178e7ed5a56d120e262d77e0402bb11
#
_cell.length_a   1.000
_cell.length_b   1.000
_cell.length_c   1.000
_cell.angle_alpha   90.00
_cell.angle_beta   90.00
_cell.angle_gamma   90.00
#
_symmetry.space_group_name_H-M   'P 1'
#
loop_
_entity.id
_entity.type
_entity.pdbx_description
1 polymer ?
#
loop_
_entity_poly.entity_id
_entity_poly.type
_entity_poly.pdbx_seq_one_letter_code
_entity_poly.pdbx_strand_id
1 'polypeptide(L)'
;IMSVQDPISDMIARVKNAQSRGHKEVLLDASKIKFGICKVLESEGYIKKVELVGEQPKQEIKITLKYFEDLPVIKEFDRASKPGLRKYFSFDQIPSVKGGLGTAIMTTSKGIITSDQAKKEKVGGELICTVF
;
A
#
# COMPACT_ATOMS: atom_id res chain seq x y z
N ILE A 1 -4.07 -17.75 -22.61
CA ILE A 1 -4.24 -17.78 -21.16
C ILE A 1 -4.53 -16.40 -20.64
N MET A 2 -5.59 -16.29 -19.93
CA MET A 2 -5.93 -15.05 -19.25
C MET A 2 -5.17 -14.98 -17.93
N SER A 3 -4.25 -14.06 -17.83
CA SER A 3 -3.63 -13.80 -16.53
C SER A 3 -4.56 -12.88 -15.73
N VAL A 4 -4.70 -13.20 -14.46
CA VAL A 4 -5.45 -12.33 -13.55
C VAL A 4 -4.60 -11.10 -13.29
N GLN A 5 -5.11 -9.92 -13.64
CA GLN A 5 -4.40 -8.68 -13.40
C GLN A 5 -4.59 -8.22 -11.96
N ASP A 6 -3.50 -7.86 -11.32
CA ASP A 6 -3.52 -7.31 -9.97
C ASP A 6 -2.69 -6.03 -9.95
N PRO A 7 -3.34 -4.88 -10.19
CA PRO A 7 -2.63 -3.59 -10.21
C PRO A 7 -1.93 -3.26 -8.90
N ILE A 8 -2.45 -3.75 -7.78
CA ILE A 8 -1.82 -3.52 -6.47
C ILE A 8 -0.53 -4.31 -6.36
N SER A 9 -0.52 -5.58 -6.79
CA SER A 9 0.71 -6.38 -6.81
C SER A 9 1.75 -5.77 -7.74
N ASP A 10 1.32 -5.22 -8.88
CA ASP A 10 2.21 -4.54 -9.80
C ASP A 10 2.82 -3.29 -9.16
N MET A 11 2.02 -2.51 -8.44
CA MET A 11 2.50 -1.34 -7.70
C MET A 11 3.55 -1.75 -6.67
N ILE A 12 3.27 -2.79 -5.90
CA ILE A 12 4.20 -3.30 -4.88
C ILE A 12 5.52 -3.70 -5.53
N ALA A 13 5.46 -4.42 -6.64
CA ALA A 13 6.66 -4.86 -7.36
C ALA A 13 7.47 -3.67 -7.87
N ARG A 14 6.80 -2.65 -8.42
CA ARG A 14 7.49 -1.45 -8.92
C ARG A 14 8.17 -0.67 -7.80
N VAL A 15 7.53 -0.55 -6.65
CA VAL A 15 8.13 0.12 -5.48
C VAL A 15 9.36 -0.65 -5.01
N LYS A 16 9.24 -1.97 -4.89
CA LYS A 16 10.36 -2.81 -4.45
C LYS A 16 11.53 -2.75 -5.42
N ASN A 17 11.26 -2.82 -6.72
CA ASN A 17 12.31 -2.72 -7.74
C ASN A 17 13.00 -1.37 -7.73
N ALA A 18 12.24 -0.30 -7.61
CA ALA A 18 12.80 1.06 -7.57
C ALA A 18 13.70 1.24 -6.34
N GLN A 19 13.27 0.72 -5.20
CA GLN A 19 14.07 0.78 -3.97
C GLN A 19 15.37 0.01 -4.09
N SER A 20 15.34 -1.18 -4.71
CA SER A 20 16.52 -2.00 -4.87
C SER A 20 17.56 -1.34 -5.79
N ARG A 21 17.11 -0.45 -6.67
CA ARG A 21 17.97 0.30 -7.59
C ARG A 21 18.31 1.70 -7.09
N GLY A 22 17.84 2.06 -5.91
CA GLY A 22 18.09 3.36 -5.31
C GLY A 22 17.40 4.53 -6.00
N HIS A 23 16.31 4.29 -6.71
CA HIS A 23 15.56 5.35 -7.38
C HIS A 23 14.90 6.26 -6.35
N LYS A 24 14.81 7.55 -6.66
CA LYS A 24 14.15 8.51 -5.77
C LYS A 24 12.64 8.50 -5.92
N GLU A 25 12.15 8.19 -7.11
CA GLU A 25 10.74 8.31 -7.45
C GLU A 25 10.24 7.13 -8.26
N VAL A 26 8.93 6.88 -8.16
CA VAL A 26 8.24 5.88 -8.96
C VAL A 26 6.99 6.53 -9.54
N LEU A 27 6.73 6.28 -10.83
CA LEU A 27 5.51 6.73 -11.49
C LEU A 27 4.63 5.52 -11.78
N LEU A 28 3.34 5.65 -11.49
CA LEU A 28 2.34 4.61 -11.68
C LEU A 28 1.10 5.21 -12.34
N ASP A 29 0.37 4.39 -13.07
CA ASP A 29 -0.95 4.80 -13.55
C ASP A 29 -1.86 5.08 -12.36
N ALA A 30 -2.64 6.15 -12.44
CA ALA A 30 -3.49 6.57 -11.33
C ALA A 30 -4.68 5.64 -11.15
N SER A 31 -5.00 5.35 -9.88
CA SER A 31 -6.25 4.72 -9.49
C SER A 31 -6.55 5.14 -8.05
N LYS A 32 -7.84 5.15 -7.70
CA LYS A 32 -8.25 5.55 -6.35
C LYS A 32 -7.67 4.65 -5.28
N ILE A 33 -7.68 3.33 -5.52
CA ILE A 33 -7.16 2.36 -4.56
C ILE A 33 -5.66 2.54 -4.37
N LYS A 34 -4.90 2.62 -5.46
CA LYS A 34 -3.45 2.81 -5.37
C LYS A 34 -3.10 4.10 -4.66
N PHE A 35 -3.79 5.19 -5.00
CA PHE A 35 -3.55 6.48 -4.36
C PHE A 35 -3.89 6.43 -2.86
N GLY A 36 -4.99 5.78 -2.50
CA GLY A 36 -5.37 5.59 -1.10
C GLY A 36 -4.33 4.81 -0.30
N ILE A 37 -3.79 3.74 -0.88
CA ILE A 37 -2.72 2.96 -0.25
C ILE A 37 -1.49 3.84 -0.06
N CYS A 38 -1.11 4.60 -1.07
CA CYS A 38 0.05 5.49 -1.00
C CYS A 38 -0.13 6.59 0.04
N LYS A 39 -1.35 7.13 0.19
CA LYS A 39 -1.62 8.12 1.23
C LYS A 39 -1.43 7.54 2.63
N VAL A 40 -1.81 6.28 2.83
CA VAL A 40 -1.57 5.58 4.09
C VAL A 40 -0.08 5.39 4.32
N LEU A 41 0.66 4.97 3.29
CA LEU A 41 2.12 4.82 3.38
C LEU A 41 2.80 6.13 3.74
N GLU A 42 2.35 7.23 3.16
CA GLU A 42 2.88 8.55 3.45
C GLU A 42 2.61 8.95 4.90
N SER A 43 1.37 8.77 5.35
CA SER A 43 0.98 9.15 6.70
C SER A 43 1.67 8.30 7.77
N GLU A 44 1.99 7.03 7.45
CA GLU A 44 2.70 6.14 8.36
C GLU A 44 4.23 6.27 8.27
N GLY A 45 4.72 7.14 7.38
CA GLY A 45 6.13 7.42 7.28
C GLY A 45 6.95 6.43 6.46
N TYR A 46 6.31 5.60 5.65
CA TYR A 46 7.02 4.62 4.80
C TYR A 46 7.53 5.24 3.51
N ILE A 47 6.83 6.24 3.00
CA ILE A 47 7.28 7.00 1.83
C ILE A 47 7.32 8.48 2.19
N LYS A 48 8.08 9.24 1.42
CA LYS A 48 8.28 10.66 1.70
C LYS A 48 7.09 11.48 1.25
N LYS A 49 6.55 11.19 0.06
CA LYS A 49 5.48 11.97 -0.53
C LYS A 49 4.77 11.18 -1.61
N VAL A 50 3.48 11.43 -1.78
CA VAL A 50 2.70 10.93 -2.90
C VAL A 50 1.89 12.08 -3.48
N GLU A 51 1.84 12.15 -4.81
CA GLU A 51 1.06 13.19 -5.49
C GLU A 51 0.54 12.69 -6.83
N LEU A 52 -0.57 13.29 -7.27
CA LEU A 52 -1.08 13.05 -8.61
C LEU A 52 -0.42 14.07 -9.55
N VAL A 53 0.09 13.58 -10.67
CA VAL A 53 0.72 14.43 -11.68
C VAL A 53 0.05 14.19 -13.04
N GLY A 54 0.09 15.21 -13.91
CA GLY A 54 -0.53 15.13 -15.21
C GLY A 54 -1.99 15.56 -15.18
N GLU A 55 -2.63 15.55 -16.35
CA GLU A 55 -4.01 15.98 -16.51
C GLU A 55 -4.90 14.82 -16.92
N GLN A 56 -6.17 14.90 -16.53
CA GLN A 56 -7.17 13.94 -16.96
C GLN A 56 -7.21 13.88 -18.50
N PRO A 57 -7.37 12.71 -19.12
CA PRO A 57 -7.60 11.41 -18.44
C PRO A 57 -6.32 10.65 -18.09
N LYS A 58 -5.14 11.21 -18.33
CA LYS A 58 -3.86 10.50 -18.13
C LYS A 58 -3.10 10.99 -16.91
N GLN A 59 -3.72 10.84 -15.74
CA GLN A 59 -3.01 11.15 -14.50
C GLN A 59 -2.15 9.97 -14.07
N GLU A 60 -1.04 10.29 -13.41
CA GLU A 60 -0.14 9.31 -12.82
C GLU A 60 0.06 9.60 -11.34
N ILE A 61 0.40 8.57 -10.60
CA ILE A 61 0.77 8.71 -9.19
C ILE A 61 2.29 8.77 -9.14
N LYS A 62 2.80 9.85 -8.53
CA LYS A 62 4.24 10.01 -8.30
C LYS A 62 4.52 9.73 -6.84
N ILE A 63 5.31 8.70 -6.58
CA ILE A 63 5.70 8.30 -5.23
C ILE A 63 7.16 8.72 -5.04
N THR A 64 7.42 9.54 -4.03
CA THR A 64 8.78 9.88 -3.63
C THR A 64 9.18 8.91 -2.53
N LEU A 65 10.15 8.05 -2.82
CA LEU A 65 10.61 7.01 -1.92
C LEU A 65 11.43 7.62 -0.77
N LYS A 66 11.49 6.88 0.32
CA LYS A 66 12.19 7.33 1.53
C LYS A 66 13.31 6.38 1.86
N TYR A 67 14.47 6.93 2.14
CA TYR A 67 15.67 6.18 2.53
C TYR A 67 16.22 6.73 3.83
N PHE A 68 16.85 5.85 4.60
CA PHE A 68 17.55 6.23 5.81
C PHE A 68 18.92 5.56 5.78
N GLU A 69 19.99 6.35 5.81
CA GLU A 69 21.36 5.88 5.69
C GLU A 69 21.55 4.99 4.48
N ASP A 70 21.02 5.43 3.33
CA ASP A 70 21.08 4.75 2.03
C ASP A 70 20.32 3.41 1.96
N LEU A 71 19.52 3.11 2.97
CA LEU A 71 18.67 1.93 2.98
C LEU A 71 17.20 2.31 2.84
N PRO A 72 16.40 1.54 2.08
CA PRO A 72 14.97 1.82 1.98
C PRO A 72 14.27 1.75 3.33
N VAL A 73 13.37 2.67 3.58
CA VAL A 73 12.56 2.64 4.80
C VAL A 73 11.60 1.45 4.78
N ILE A 74 11.02 1.14 3.61
CA ILE A 74 10.19 -0.05 3.48
C ILE A 74 11.10 -1.28 3.38
N LYS A 75 11.02 -2.15 4.37
CA LYS A 75 11.80 -3.40 4.39
C LYS A 75 11.04 -4.56 3.78
N GLU A 76 9.75 -4.61 4.02
CA GLU A 76 8.87 -5.64 3.47
C GLU A 76 7.57 -5.00 3.02
N PHE A 77 7.08 -5.41 1.85
CA PHE A 77 5.85 -4.89 1.29
C PHE A 77 5.20 -6.04 0.52
N ASP A 78 4.12 -6.59 1.07
CA ASP A 78 3.52 -7.82 0.57
C ASP A 78 2.03 -7.68 0.32
N ARG A 79 1.57 -8.33 -0.74
CA ARG A 79 0.17 -8.43 -1.10
C ARG A 79 -0.50 -9.49 -0.22
N ALA A 80 -1.58 -9.13 0.46
CA ALA A 80 -2.32 -10.06 1.29
C ALA A 80 -3.51 -10.65 0.54
N SER A 81 -4.49 -9.82 0.19
CA SER A 81 -5.66 -10.24 -0.57
C SER A 81 -5.33 -10.23 -2.06
N LYS A 82 -5.76 -11.25 -2.80
CA LYS A 82 -5.49 -11.37 -4.24
C LYS A 82 -6.81 -11.55 -4.98
N PRO A 83 -6.86 -11.25 -6.29
CA PRO A 83 -8.10 -11.43 -7.05
C PRO A 83 -8.72 -12.82 -6.93
N GLY A 84 -7.89 -13.87 -6.86
CA GLY A 84 -8.36 -15.24 -6.71
C GLY A 84 -8.58 -15.71 -5.28
N LEU A 85 -8.18 -14.89 -4.30
CA LEU A 85 -8.27 -15.25 -2.88
C LEU A 85 -8.37 -13.99 -2.04
N ARG A 86 -9.59 -13.53 -1.80
CA ARG A 86 -9.83 -12.34 -0.98
C ARG A 86 -9.79 -12.69 0.50
N LYS A 87 -9.19 -11.81 1.29
CA LYS A 87 -9.03 -12.00 2.74
C LYS A 87 -9.76 -10.91 3.50
N TYR A 88 -10.85 -11.27 4.17
CA TYR A 88 -11.67 -10.36 4.94
C TYR A 88 -11.55 -10.67 6.42
N PHE A 89 -11.52 -9.63 7.25
CA PHE A 89 -11.42 -9.77 8.69
C PHE A 89 -12.36 -8.80 9.40
N SER A 90 -12.98 -9.27 10.48
CA SER A 90 -13.68 -8.36 11.39
C SER A 90 -12.64 -7.59 12.20
N PHE A 91 -13.05 -6.47 12.80
CA PHE A 91 -12.12 -5.59 13.49
C PHE A 91 -11.33 -6.26 14.62
N ASP A 92 -11.93 -7.27 15.26
CA ASP A 92 -11.31 -7.98 16.38
C ASP A 92 -10.47 -9.17 15.96
N GLN A 93 -10.42 -9.48 14.66
CA GLN A 93 -9.67 -10.62 14.12
C GLN A 93 -8.58 -10.21 13.14
N ILE A 94 -8.29 -8.94 13.03
CA ILE A 94 -7.26 -8.45 12.10
C ILE A 94 -5.88 -8.92 12.61
N PRO A 95 -5.08 -9.61 11.76
CA PRO A 95 -3.78 -10.09 12.18
C PRO A 95 -2.77 -8.96 12.40
N SER A 96 -1.80 -9.20 13.27
CA SER A 96 -0.69 -8.28 13.48
C SER A 96 0.38 -8.52 12.44
N VAL A 97 1.11 -7.45 12.08
CA VAL A 97 2.26 -7.53 11.16
C VAL A 97 3.52 -7.36 12.00
N LYS A 98 4.41 -8.36 11.95
CA LYS A 98 5.69 -8.33 12.70
C LYS A 98 5.50 -7.99 14.18
N GLY A 99 4.52 -8.62 14.84
CA GLY A 99 4.28 -8.39 16.25
C GLY A 99 3.81 -6.98 16.58
N GLY A 100 3.19 -6.30 15.63
CA GLY A 100 2.72 -4.93 15.81
C GLY A 100 3.67 -3.86 15.33
N LEU A 101 4.86 -4.23 14.86
CA LEU A 101 5.85 -3.27 14.34
C LEU A 101 5.56 -2.85 12.91
N GLY A 102 4.89 -3.70 12.14
CA GLY A 102 4.49 -3.39 10.78
C GLY A 102 3.06 -2.87 10.72
N THR A 103 2.61 -2.56 9.51
CA THR A 103 1.29 -1.99 9.27
C THR A 103 0.53 -2.84 8.25
N ALA A 104 -0.72 -3.15 8.56
CA ALA A 104 -1.64 -3.74 7.59
C ALA A 104 -2.52 -2.64 7.03
N ILE A 105 -2.74 -2.65 5.72
CA ILE A 105 -3.57 -1.67 5.02
C ILE A 105 -4.85 -2.37 4.58
N MET A 106 -5.99 -1.81 4.94
CA MET A 106 -7.29 -2.41 4.70
C MET A 106 -8.21 -1.46 3.95
N THR A 107 -9.11 -2.04 3.17
CA THR A 107 -10.22 -1.28 2.60
C THR A 107 -11.47 -1.60 3.40
N THR A 108 -12.12 -0.56 3.93
CA THR A 108 -13.26 -0.66 4.82
C THR A 108 -14.35 0.31 4.39
N SER A 109 -15.48 0.29 5.10
CA SER A 109 -16.54 1.27 4.88
C SER A 109 -16.09 2.70 5.18
N LYS A 110 -15.01 2.86 5.94
CA LYS A 110 -14.41 4.17 6.25
C LYS A 110 -13.30 4.54 5.28
N GLY A 111 -13.11 3.77 4.22
CA GLY A 111 -12.07 4.00 3.23
C GLY A 111 -10.85 3.10 3.44
N ILE A 112 -9.75 3.50 2.84
CA ILE A 112 -8.48 2.77 2.96
C ILE A 112 -7.74 3.30 4.18
N ILE A 113 -7.60 2.44 5.18
CA ILE A 113 -7.03 2.81 6.49
C ILE A 113 -6.11 1.70 6.99
N THR A 114 -5.37 2.00 8.06
CA THR A 114 -4.52 1.00 8.70
C THR A 114 -5.36 0.06 9.56
N SER A 115 -4.80 -1.11 9.87
CA SER A 115 -5.44 -2.06 10.78
C SER A 115 -5.68 -1.45 12.16
N ASP A 116 -4.76 -0.62 12.64
CA ASP A 116 -4.92 0.03 13.94
C ASP A 116 -6.10 0.99 13.92
N GLN A 117 -6.25 1.75 12.85
CA GLN A 117 -7.38 2.67 12.71
C GLN A 117 -8.70 1.89 12.59
N ALA A 118 -8.70 0.78 11.85
CA ALA A 118 -9.88 -0.07 11.71
C ALA A 118 -10.32 -0.62 13.07
N LYS A 119 -9.36 -1.05 13.90
CA LYS A 119 -9.65 -1.54 15.25
C LYS A 119 -10.24 -0.45 16.13
N LYS A 120 -9.71 0.77 16.06
CA LYS A 120 -10.23 1.91 16.83
C LYS A 120 -11.65 2.26 16.43
N GLU A 121 -11.95 2.22 15.16
CA GLU A 121 -13.29 2.55 14.65
C GLU A 121 -14.23 1.36 14.62
N LYS A 122 -13.74 0.19 15.05
CA LYS A 122 -14.51 -1.06 15.12
C LYS A 122 -15.14 -1.42 13.78
N VAL A 123 -14.36 -1.28 12.70
CA VAL A 123 -14.78 -1.67 11.36
C VAL A 123 -13.87 -2.76 10.83
N GLY A 124 -14.46 -3.73 10.17
CA GLY A 124 -13.72 -4.76 9.46
C GLY A 124 -13.63 -4.43 7.98
N GLY A 125 -12.94 -5.28 7.25
CA GLY A 125 -12.83 -5.10 5.80
C GLY A 125 -11.85 -6.08 5.19
N GLU A 126 -11.47 -5.76 3.95
CA GLU A 126 -10.52 -6.57 3.21
C GLU A 126 -9.09 -6.13 3.52
N LEU A 127 -8.25 -7.11 3.89
CA LEU A 127 -6.82 -6.86 4.11
C LEU A 127 -6.13 -6.82 2.74
N ILE A 128 -5.70 -5.64 2.32
CA ILE A 128 -5.11 -5.44 0.99
C ILE A 128 -3.65 -5.88 0.96
N CYS A 129 -2.84 -5.31 1.84
CA CYS A 129 -1.40 -5.54 1.84
C CYS A 129 -0.83 -5.25 3.23
N THR A 130 0.42 -5.67 3.43
CA THR A 130 1.14 -5.43 4.66
C THR A 130 2.47 -4.76 4.33
N VAL A 131 2.95 -3.91 5.21
CA VAL A 131 4.21 -3.18 5.04
C VAL A 131 4.97 -3.15 6.36
N PHE A 132 6.28 -3.25 6.23
CA PHE A 132 7.17 -3.20 7.42
C PHE A 132 8.45 -2.51 7.07
#